data_a4e9ea2f4df4066343d91f50c5d38029
#
_entry.id   a4e9ea2f4df4066343d91f50c5d38029
#
_cell.length_a   1.000
_cell.length_b   1.000
_cell.length_c   1.000
_cell.angle_alpha   90.00
_cell.angle_beta   90.00
_cell.angle_gamma   90.00
#
_symmetry.space_group_name_H-M   'P 1'
#
loop_
_entity.id
_entity.type
_entity.pdbx_description
1 polymer ?
#
loop_
_entity_poly.entity_id
_entity_poly.type
_entity_poly.pdbx_seq_one_letter_code
_entity_poly.pdbx_strand_id
1 'polypeptide(L)'
;MRKHPYEILLDRKRKWSPVKPTVGKLKNGSEDTIRRALAARHLELPVGAFITEGLEKTVPENARKLLEDNVKDEERHDLALGYYADAFGTNENDEKEGKLLRDAWINHPDHTITKALVAERAIFF
;
A
#
# COMPACT_ATOMS: atom_id res chain seq x y z
N MET A 1 -18.45 8.88 28.14
CA MET A 1 -18.41 7.62 27.37
C MET A 1 -16.99 7.29 26.95
N ARG A 2 -16.58 6.06 27.08
CA ARG A 2 -15.28 5.62 26.56
C ARG A 2 -15.33 5.54 25.03
N LYS A 3 -14.30 6.06 24.37
CA LYS A 3 -14.14 5.88 22.92
C LYS A 3 -13.90 4.39 22.59
N HIS A 4 -14.45 3.97 21.47
CA HIS A 4 -14.17 2.62 20.97
C HIS A 4 -12.68 2.50 20.61
N PRO A 5 -12.04 1.31 20.79
CA PRO A 5 -10.62 1.13 20.45
C PRO A 5 -10.25 1.56 19.03
N TYR A 6 -11.10 1.35 18.04
CA TYR A 6 -10.86 1.78 16.67
C TYR A 6 -10.82 3.32 16.51
N GLU A 7 -11.64 4.03 17.26
CA GLU A 7 -11.62 5.50 17.29
C GLU A 7 -10.32 6.02 17.93
N ILE A 8 -9.85 5.35 18.98
CA ILE A 8 -8.56 5.67 19.62
C ILE A 8 -7.40 5.44 18.63
N LEU A 9 -7.43 4.35 17.87
CA LEU A 9 -6.42 4.07 16.85
C LEU A 9 -6.43 5.15 15.76
N LEU A 10 -7.60 5.53 15.30
CA LEU A 10 -7.75 6.58 14.28
C LEU A 10 -7.21 7.93 14.78
N ASP A 11 -7.54 8.32 16.02
CA ASP A 11 -7.04 9.56 16.63
C ASP A 11 -5.52 9.59 16.77
N ARG A 12 -4.89 8.42 16.95
CA ARG A 12 -3.44 8.27 17.09
C ARG A 12 -2.68 8.18 15.78
N LYS A 13 -3.37 8.00 14.67
CA LYS A 13 -2.71 7.96 13.36
C LYS A 13 -2.05 9.30 13.06
N ARG A 14 -0.80 9.25 12.64
CA ARG A 14 -0.07 10.44 12.22
C ARG A 14 -0.54 10.88 10.84
N LYS A 15 -0.81 12.17 10.71
CA LYS A 15 -1.01 12.78 9.40
C LYS A 15 0.34 12.96 8.73
N TRP A 16 0.47 12.52 7.50
CA TRP A 16 1.68 12.65 6.74
C TRP A 16 1.38 12.89 5.25
N SER A 17 2.35 13.40 4.54
CA SER A 17 2.26 13.60 3.10
C SER A 17 3.53 13.06 2.43
N PRO A 18 3.42 12.47 1.24
CA PRO A 18 4.58 12.02 0.49
C PRO A 18 5.53 13.19 0.19
N VAL A 19 6.82 12.95 0.34
CA VAL A 19 7.88 13.90 0.05
C VAL A 19 8.77 13.32 -1.04
N LYS A 20 9.10 14.15 -2.03
CA LYS A 20 10.05 13.75 -3.07
C LYS A 20 11.42 13.54 -2.45
N PRO A 21 12.13 12.44 -2.77
CA PRO A 21 13.46 12.21 -2.25
C PRO A 21 14.41 13.28 -2.81
N THR A 22 15.35 13.70 -1.97
CA THR A 22 16.50 14.48 -2.44
C THR A 22 17.36 13.56 -3.27
N VAL A 23 17.75 14.00 -4.47
CA VAL A 23 18.61 13.21 -5.36
C VAL A 23 19.96 13.04 -4.69
N GLY A 24 20.16 11.89 -4.07
CA GLY A 24 21.43 11.46 -3.50
C GLY A 24 21.92 10.19 -4.21
N LYS A 25 23.16 9.84 -3.98
CA LYS A 25 23.69 8.58 -4.49
C LYS A 25 23.19 7.43 -3.62
N LEU A 26 22.63 6.40 -4.25
CA LEU A 26 22.41 5.14 -3.59
C LEU A 26 23.75 4.52 -3.17
N LYS A 27 23.72 3.76 -2.08
CA LYS A 27 24.89 2.99 -1.68
C LYS A 27 25.27 2.01 -2.80
N ASN A 28 26.56 1.89 -3.10
CA ASN A 28 27.04 0.98 -4.13
C ASN A 28 26.49 -0.43 -3.94
N GLY A 29 25.97 -1.02 -5.01
CA GLY A 29 25.40 -2.38 -5.02
C GLY A 29 23.98 -2.49 -4.47
N SER A 30 23.32 -1.37 -4.14
CA SER A 30 21.94 -1.38 -3.63
C SER A 30 20.88 -1.07 -4.68
N GLU A 31 21.26 -0.62 -5.87
CA GLU A 31 20.35 -0.17 -6.92
C GLU A 31 19.34 -1.25 -7.31
N ASP A 32 19.81 -2.46 -7.58
CA ASP A 32 18.95 -3.58 -8.00
C ASP A 32 17.96 -3.97 -6.88
N THR A 33 18.44 -4.01 -5.65
CA THR A 33 17.59 -4.32 -4.48
C THR A 33 16.49 -3.27 -4.30
N ILE A 34 16.84 -1.99 -4.42
CA ILE A 34 15.88 -0.89 -4.28
C ILE A 34 14.84 -0.92 -5.41
N ARG A 35 15.28 -1.09 -6.65
CA ARG A 35 14.37 -1.18 -7.81
C ARG A 35 13.42 -2.36 -7.71
N ARG A 36 13.90 -3.50 -7.23
CA ARG A 36 13.06 -4.67 -6.97
C ARG A 36 12.04 -4.41 -5.86
N ALA A 37 12.46 -3.81 -4.76
CA ALA A 37 11.55 -3.43 -3.67
C ALA A 37 10.48 -2.43 -4.14
N LEU A 38 10.86 -1.46 -4.95
CA LEU A 38 9.94 -0.45 -5.50
C LEU A 38 8.89 -1.06 -6.45
N ALA A 39 9.16 -2.19 -7.07
CA ALA A 39 8.19 -2.88 -7.92
C ALA A 39 6.96 -3.37 -7.14
N ALA A 40 7.05 -3.54 -5.82
CA ALA A 40 5.93 -3.87 -4.95
C ALA A 40 4.87 -2.75 -4.89
N ARG A 41 5.18 -1.52 -5.30
CA ARG A 41 4.23 -0.39 -5.35
C ARG A 41 3.00 -0.69 -6.20
N HIS A 42 3.10 -1.63 -7.17
CA HIS A 42 1.98 -2.04 -8.00
C HIS A 42 0.83 -2.69 -7.22
N LEU A 43 1.05 -3.06 -5.96
CA LEU A 43 0.03 -3.63 -5.06
C LEU A 43 -0.65 -2.60 -4.15
N GLU A 44 -0.10 -1.39 -4.02
CA GLU A 44 -0.62 -0.37 -3.10
C GLU A 44 -2.07 0.05 -3.44
N LEU A 45 -2.31 0.50 -4.66
CA LEU A 45 -3.65 0.88 -5.10
C LEU A 45 -4.64 -0.31 -5.12
N PRO A 46 -4.25 -1.52 -5.58
CA PRO A 46 -5.11 -2.69 -5.46
C PRO A 46 -5.52 -3.02 -4.03
N VAL A 47 -4.64 -2.91 -3.05
CA VAL A 47 -4.98 -3.10 -1.63
C VAL A 47 -6.04 -2.10 -1.19
N GLY A 48 -5.88 -0.83 -1.52
CA GLY A 48 -6.89 0.20 -1.29
C GLY A 48 -8.23 -0.14 -1.95
N ALA A 49 -8.22 -0.63 -3.19
CA ALA A 49 -9.42 -1.05 -3.91
C ALA A 49 -10.11 -2.24 -3.24
N PHE A 50 -9.38 -3.21 -2.71
CA PHE A 50 -9.96 -4.34 -1.96
C PHE A 50 -10.66 -3.87 -0.68
N ILE A 51 -10.07 -2.92 0.04
CA ILE A 51 -10.68 -2.33 1.22
C ILE A 51 -11.95 -1.57 0.84
N THR A 52 -11.91 -0.76 -0.20
CA THR A 52 -13.05 0.01 -0.70
C THR A 52 -14.21 -0.92 -1.10
N GLU A 53 -13.94 -1.99 -1.82
CA GLU A 53 -14.95 -3.00 -2.16
C GLU A 53 -15.54 -3.67 -0.90
N GLY A 54 -14.69 -3.96 0.09
CA GLY A 54 -15.14 -4.51 1.37
C GLY A 54 -16.04 -3.57 2.14
N LEU A 55 -15.86 -2.25 2.01
CA LEU A 55 -16.70 -1.23 2.65
C LEU A 55 -18.12 -1.13 2.06
N GLU A 56 -18.37 -1.68 0.89
CA GLU A 56 -19.72 -1.81 0.32
C GLU A 56 -20.57 -2.82 1.07
N LYS A 57 -19.94 -3.70 1.86
CA LYS A 57 -20.59 -4.69 2.72
C LYS A 57 -20.89 -4.09 4.09
N THR A 58 -21.69 -4.82 4.90
CA THR A 58 -21.98 -4.40 6.27
C THR A 58 -20.73 -4.41 7.13
N VAL A 59 -20.28 -3.22 7.51
CA VAL A 59 -19.11 -2.99 8.37
C VAL A 59 -19.52 -2.07 9.51
N PRO A 60 -19.11 -2.33 10.77
CA PRO A 60 -19.35 -1.40 11.88
C PRO A 60 -18.81 0.01 11.59
N GLU A 61 -19.55 1.04 11.95
CA GLU A 61 -19.21 2.43 11.60
C GLU A 61 -17.83 2.88 12.11
N ASN A 62 -17.43 2.45 13.29
CA ASN A 62 -16.11 2.76 13.83
C ASN A 62 -14.97 2.06 13.06
N ALA A 63 -15.20 0.84 12.59
CA ALA A 63 -14.26 0.14 11.71
C ALA A 63 -14.23 0.78 10.31
N ARG A 64 -15.38 1.24 9.79
CA ARG A 64 -15.48 1.91 8.50
C ARG A 64 -14.56 3.12 8.40
N LYS A 65 -14.61 4.00 9.37
CA LYS A 65 -13.76 5.21 9.41
C LYS A 65 -12.27 4.88 9.39
N LEU A 66 -11.87 3.86 10.13
CA LEU A 66 -10.47 3.41 10.17
C LEU A 66 -10.04 2.82 8.81
N LEU A 67 -10.89 2.01 8.18
CA LEU A 67 -10.61 1.42 6.88
C LEU A 67 -10.58 2.47 5.76
N GLU A 68 -11.47 3.45 5.78
CA GLU A 68 -11.44 4.57 4.83
C GLU A 68 -10.14 5.38 4.94
N ASP A 69 -9.64 5.58 6.15
CA ASP A 69 -8.36 6.24 6.36
C ASP A 69 -7.18 5.39 5.85
N ASN A 70 -7.26 4.07 5.98
CA ASN A 70 -6.27 3.17 5.40
C ASN A 70 -6.24 3.25 3.86
N VAL A 71 -7.38 3.37 3.20
CA VAL A 71 -7.43 3.57 1.73
C VAL A 71 -6.63 4.82 1.34
N LYS A 72 -6.76 5.91 2.09
CA LYS A 72 -5.98 7.13 1.85
C LYS A 72 -4.48 6.92 2.08
N ASP A 73 -4.10 6.07 3.02
CA ASP A 73 -2.71 5.70 3.23
C ASP A 73 -2.15 4.94 2.02
N GLU A 74 -2.92 4.03 1.41
CA GLU A 74 -2.48 3.31 0.21
C GLU A 74 -2.23 4.27 -0.97
N GLU A 75 -3.06 5.28 -1.15
CA GLU A 75 -2.85 6.33 -2.15
C GLU A 75 -1.55 7.11 -1.88
N ARG A 76 -1.26 7.43 -0.62
CA ARG A 76 -0.02 8.11 -0.22
C ARG A 76 1.21 7.21 -0.41
N HIS A 77 1.09 5.92 -0.09
CA HIS A 77 2.17 4.95 -0.33
C HIS A 77 2.50 4.84 -1.82
N ASP A 78 1.48 4.69 -2.66
CA ASP A 78 1.67 4.63 -4.10
C ASP A 78 2.38 5.88 -4.63
N LEU A 79 1.95 7.06 -4.21
CA LEU A 79 2.56 8.32 -4.61
C LEU A 79 4.01 8.44 -4.11
N ALA A 80 4.27 8.10 -2.86
CA ALA A 80 5.60 8.14 -2.27
C ALA A 80 6.57 7.19 -3.00
N LEU A 81 6.16 5.95 -3.21
CA LEU A 81 6.97 4.96 -3.92
C LEU A 81 7.16 5.33 -5.39
N GLY A 82 6.18 5.97 -6.01
CA GLY A 82 6.30 6.56 -7.35
C GLY A 82 7.40 7.62 -7.42
N TYR A 83 7.48 8.50 -6.44
CA TYR A 83 8.55 9.51 -6.36
C TYR A 83 9.94 8.85 -6.25
N TYR A 84 10.07 7.78 -5.47
CA TYR A 84 11.34 7.04 -5.36
C TYR A 84 11.67 6.30 -6.65
N ALA A 85 10.69 5.70 -7.32
CA ALA A 85 10.89 5.05 -8.62
C ALA A 85 11.37 6.05 -9.68
N ASP A 86 10.78 7.25 -9.72
CA ASP A 86 11.19 8.33 -10.63
C ASP A 86 12.63 8.81 -10.34
N ALA A 87 13.00 8.90 -9.06
CA ALA A 87 14.33 9.39 -8.65
C ALA A 87 15.44 8.36 -8.88
N PHE A 88 15.19 7.07 -8.61
CA PHE A 88 16.20 6.01 -8.61
C PHE A 88 16.10 5.06 -9.81
N GLY A 89 15.08 5.21 -10.61
CA GLY A 89 14.80 4.36 -11.76
C GLY A 89 14.16 3.02 -11.38
N THR A 90 13.81 2.26 -12.38
CA THR A 90 13.15 0.97 -12.29
C THR A 90 13.89 -0.07 -13.11
N ASN A 91 13.65 -1.34 -12.82
CA ASN A 91 14.13 -2.46 -13.61
C ASN A 91 12.96 -3.09 -14.36
N GLU A 92 13.08 -3.25 -15.65
CA GLU A 92 11.99 -3.74 -16.52
C GLU A 92 11.48 -5.14 -16.11
N ASN A 93 12.37 -6.05 -15.74
CA ASN A 93 11.98 -7.39 -15.31
C ASN A 93 11.25 -7.34 -13.96
N ASP A 94 11.72 -6.56 -13.00
CA ASP A 94 11.08 -6.41 -11.69
C ASP A 94 9.70 -5.75 -11.83
N GLU A 95 9.58 -4.74 -12.68
CA GLU A 95 8.31 -4.10 -13.00
C GLU A 95 7.30 -5.09 -13.61
N LYS A 96 7.77 -5.94 -14.51
CA LYS A 96 6.94 -6.99 -15.13
C LYS A 96 6.46 -7.99 -14.08
N GLU A 97 7.35 -8.46 -13.21
CA GLU A 97 7.00 -9.36 -12.11
C GLU A 97 6.00 -8.72 -11.13
N GLY A 98 6.21 -7.47 -10.77
CA GLY A 98 5.30 -6.71 -9.90
C GLY A 98 3.90 -6.60 -10.48
N LYS A 99 3.79 -6.33 -11.79
CA LYS A 99 2.50 -6.25 -12.50
C LYS A 99 1.83 -7.62 -12.62
N LEU A 100 2.58 -8.68 -12.85
CA LEU A 100 2.04 -10.05 -12.87
C LEU A 100 1.49 -10.45 -11.51
N LEU A 101 2.21 -10.14 -10.43
CA LEU A 101 1.75 -10.38 -9.07
C LEU A 101 0.49 -9.57 -8.76
N ARG A 102 0.44 -8.30 -9.13
CA ARG A 102 -0.76 -7.46 -9.02
C ARG A 102 -1.95 -8.11 -9.70
N ASP A 103 -1.81 -8.53 -10.95
CA ASP A 103 -2.91 -9.09 -11.72
C ASP A 103 -3.37 -10.43 -11.15
N ALA A 104 -2.45 -11.28 -10.71
CA ALA A 104 -2.79 -12.52 -10.01
C ALA A 104 -3.55 -12.27 -8.72
N TRP A 105 -3.16 -11.23 -7.96
CA TRP A 105 -3.82 -10.87 -6.71
C TRP A 105 -5.22 -10.29 -6.92
N ILE A 106 -5.38 -9.41 -7.90
CA ILE A 106 -6.68 -8.84 -8.27
C ILE A 106 -7.65 -9.95 -8.70
N ASN A 107 -7.17 -10.94 -9.46
CA ASN A 107 -7.98 -12.03 -9.99
C ASN A 107 -8.19 -13.20 -9.01
N HIS A 108 -7.55 -13.16 -7.84
CA HIS A 108 -7.73 -14.20 -6.84
C HIS A 108 -9.17 -14.21 -6.29
N PRO A 109 -9.81 -15.38 -6.15
CA PRO A 109 -11.24 -15.48 -5.81
C PRO A 109 -11.59 -15.22 -4.34
N ASP A 110 -10.61 -15.06 -3.46
CA ASP A 110 -10.85 -14.84 -2.03
C ASP A 110 -11.53 -13.50 -1.74
N HIS A 111 -12.08 -13.39 -0.54
CA HIS A 111 -12.73 -12.18 -0.06
C HIS A 111 -11.76 -11.00 -0.07
N THR A 112 -12.23 -9.83 -0.48
CA THR A 112 -11.40 -8.63 -0.69
C THR A 112 -10.65 -8.17 0.55
N ILE A 113 -11.29 -8.20 1.72
CA ILE A 113 -10.62 -7.85 2.99
C ILE A 113 -9.53 -8.85 3.35
N THR A 114 -9.75 -10.15 3.08
CA THR A 114 -8.74 -11.19 3.27
C THR A 114 -7.53 -10.93 2.36
N LYS A 115 -7.77 -10.58 1.10
CA LYS A 115 -6.69 -10.24 0.17
C LYS A 115 -5.90 -9.02 0.62
N ALA A 116 -6.57 -7.96 1.09
CA ALA A 116 -5.91 -6.79 1.64
C ALA A 116 -5.06 -7.13 2.86
N LEU A 117 -5.60 -7.90 3.80
CA LEU A 117 -4.89 -8.30 5.02
C LEU A 117 -3.63 -9.12 4.71
N VAL A 118 -3.72 -10.07 3.79
CA VAL A 118 -2.58 -10.92 3.41
C VAL A 118 -1.52 -10.09 2.68
N ALA A 119 -1.91 -9.18 1.79
CA ALA A 119 -0.98 -8.26 1.14
C ALA A 119 -0.20 -7.44 2.16
N GLU A 120 -0.89 -6.83 3.13
CA GLU A 120 -0.31 -6.00 4.18
C GLU A 120 0.64 -6.77 5.10
N ARG A 121 0.34 -8.03 5.39
CA ARG A 121 1.06 -8.79 6.41
C ARG A 121 2.07 -9.79 5.86
N ALA A 122 1.93 -10.23 4.63
CA ALA A 122 2.80 -11.23 4.02
C ALA A 122 3.63 -10.67 2.86
N ILE A 123 3.07 -9.81 2.03
CA ILE A 123 3.76 -9.30 0.83
C ILE A 123 4.59 -8.06 1.17
N PHE A 124 4.03 -7.10 1.92
CA PHE A 124 4.73 -5.86 2.30
C PHE A 124 5.54 -5.98 3.59
N PHE A 125 5.37 -7.03 4.33
CA PHE A 125 6.10 -7.27 5.58
C PHE A 125 7.38 -8.07 5.32
#